data_4fc918567791fce6edc1c71b5daec8bf
#
_entry.id   4fc918567791fce6edc1c71b5daec8bf
#
_cell.length_a   1.000
_cell.length_b   1.000
_cell.length_c   1.000
_cell.angle_alpha   90.00
_cell.angle_beta   90.00
_cell.angle_gamma   90.00
#
_symmetry.space_group_name_H-M   'P 1'
#
loop_
_entity.id
_entity.type
_entity.pdbx_description
1 polymer ?
#
loop_
_entity_poly.entity_id
_entity_poly.type
_entity_poly.pdbx_seq_one_letter_code
_entity_poly.pdbx_strand_id
1 'polypeptide(L)'
;MKILLIDHGGNSLDFALRCQAEGHEVRVFMNKDKEGNRNRIGNGLITKVPNWESSMPWADLIWTGDNAKYIHQLESWRNKGFPIIGANIATANWELERGTGQQVLKDAGIDTIPYVQFTDYDKAIEYVRKTKGRYVSKPTGDADKALTYVSKGPDDMEFMLSHWKKKGKNKAPFILQEFVEGIEFAVGGWFGKGGFSKYFLENFEHKKLMNDEKGPNTGESFTIIKYVENSLLAEKLLKPLEGELFRQGYTGYIDIAGGIDKKGNINPYEHTTRNGWPTFQIQQILHPEPVEWQLDLINGIDSFKPDNRIAIGAVVAMPPYPSQEFKIDDLCGFPVWGIDEKNRYYIHPCEMMAGEGPINGKWQPMMVSCGTYTMVVSAKSDTVEKACDQLHKRIKGLVFPNSPIHRTDFGKRVINQLPELQALGYAEEWTA
;
A
#
# COMPACT_ATOMS: atom_id res chain seq x y z
N MET A 1 12.24 -22.70 3.27
CA MET A 1 11.19 -22.83 2.20
C MET A 1 11.68 -22.24 0.89
N LYS A 2 11.05 -22.62 -0.22
CA LYS A 2 11.25 -22.06 -1.56
C LYS A 2 10.12 -21.09 -1.89
N ILE A 3 10.46 -19.84 -2.12
CA ILE A 3 9.48 -18.76 -2.24
C ILE A 3 9.62 -18.10 -3.62
N LEU A 4 8.52 -18.05 -4.37
CA LEU A 4 8.44 -17.33 -5.63
C LEU A 4 7.66 -16.03 -5.42
N LEU A 5 8.30 -14.89 -5.65
CA LEU A 5 7.66 -13.59 -5.65
C LEU A 5 7.38 -13.17 -7.10
N ILE A 6 6.11 -12.91 -7.41
CA ILE A 6 5.66 -12.38 -8.71
C ILE A 6 5.31 -10.92 -8.49
N ASP A 7 6.22 -10.03 -8.85
CA ASP A 7 6.16 -8.60 -8.54
C ASP A 7 6.32 -7.76 -9.80
N HIS A 8 5.18 -7.35 -10.37
CA HIS A 8 5.19 -6.43 -11.51
C HIS A 8 5.77 -5.06 -11.16
N GLY A 9 5.47 -4.56 -9.96
CA GLY A 9 5.79 -3.21 -9.51
C GLY A 9 7.21 -3.00 -9.01
N GLY A 10 7.94 -4.08 -8.68
CA GLY A 10 9.27 -4.00 -8.06
C GLY A 10 9.22 -3.56 -6.58
N ASN A 11 8.10 -3.79 -5.90
CA ASN A 11 7.90 -3.33 -4.51
C ASN A 11 8.33 -4.36 -3.46
N SER A 12 8.61 -5.61 -3.87
CA SER A 12 8.89 -6.74 -2.98
C SER A 12 10.36 -6.91 -2.59
N LEU A 13 11.25 -5.97 -2.93
CA LEU A 13 12.69 -6.10 -2.65
C LEU A 13 12.97 -6.34 -1.16
N ASP A 14 12.39 -5.51 -0.27
CA ASP A 14 12.56 -5.68 1.17
C ASP A 14 12.05 -7.04 1.65
N PHE A 15 10.89 -7.47 1.19
CA PHE A 15 10.32 -8.76 1.54
C PHE A 15 11.20 -9.94 1.08
N ALA A 16 11.72 -9.85 -0.15
CA ALA A 16 12.67 -10.85 -0.64
C ALA A 16 13.93 -10.96 0.24
N LEU A 17 14.50 -9.81 0.62
CA LEU A 17 15.68 -9.76 1.49
C LEU A 17 15.41 -10.30 2.89
N ARG A 18 14.21 -10.06 3.45
CA ARG A 18 13.81 -10.63 4.75
C ARG A 18 13.65 -12.13 4.68
N CYS A 19 13.00 -12.64 3.65
CA CYS A 19 12.89 -14.08 3.43
C CYS A 19 14.27 -14.74 3.30
N GLN A 20 15.21 -14.11 2.58
CA GLN A 20 16.59 -14.61 2.48
C GLN A 20 17.33 -14.59 3.82
N ALA A 21 17.13 -13.52 4.63
CA ALA A 21 17.75 -13.39 5.95
C ALA A 21 17.28 -14.47 6.93
N GLU A 22 16.05 -14.96 6.79
CA GLU A 22 15.48 -16.09 7.55
C GLU A 22 15.84 -17.47 6.95
N GLY A 23 16.70 -17.51 5.94
CA GLY A 23 17.23 -18.75 5.37
C GLY A 23 16.33 -19.40 4.30
N HIS A 24 15.38 -18.67 3.73
CA HIS A 24 14.57 -19.16 2.62
C HIS A 24 15.29 -19.00 1.27
N GLU A 25 15.04 -19.94 0.35
CA GLU A 25 15.40 -19.78 -1.05
C GLU A 25 14.36 -18.91 -1.76
N VAL A 26 14.79 -17.77 -2.31
CA VAL A 26 13.86 -16.80 -2.92
C VAL A 26 14.18 -16.61 -4.39
N ARG A 27 13.16 -16.69 -5.23
CA ARG A 27 13.18 -16.29 -6.64
C ARG A 27 12.22 -15.15 -6.86
N VAL A 28 12.65 -14.12 -7.56
CA VAL A 28 11.84 -12.93 -7.82
C VAL A 28 11.69 -12.72 -9.31
N PHE A 29 10.46 -12.60 -9.75
CA PHE A 29 10.14 -12.15 -11.10
C PHE A 29 9.67 -10.70 -11.06
N MET A 30 10.42 -9.82 -11.73
CA MET A 30 10.05 -8.41 -11.93
C MET A 30 9.91 -8.15 -13.43
N ASN A 31 8.83 -7.48 -13.82
CA ASN A 31 8.64 -7.14 -15.21
C ASN A 31 9.61 -6.05 -15.68
N LYS A 32 10.03 -6.12 -16.94
CA LYS A 32 10.71 -5.00 -17.59
C LYS A 32 9.69 -3.96 -17.97
N ASP A 33 9.84 -2.74 -17.48
CA ASP A 33 9.18 -1.59 -18.08
C ASP A 33 9.87 -1.23 -19.43
N LYS A 34 9.26 -0.29 -20.16
CA LYS A 34 9.78 0.14 -21.47
C LYS A 34 11.19 0.73 -21.39
N GLU A 35 11.53 1.37 -20.27
CA GLU A 35 12.82 1.96 -20.00
C GLU A 35 13.79 1.00 -19.29
N GLY A 36 13.35 -0.19 -18.90
CA GLY A 36 14.15 -1.16 -18.15
C GLY A 36 14.37 -0.79 -16.68
N ASN A 37 13.66 0.19 -16.16
CA ASN A 37 13.88 0.77 -14.84
C ASN A 37 13.71 -0.25 -13.72
N ARG A 38 12.57 -0.95 -13.68
CA ARG A 38 12.28 -1.95 -12.65
C ARG A 38 13.20 -3.16 -12.70
N ASN A 39 13.80 -3.42 -13.87
CA ASN A 39 14.74 -4.51 -14.02
C ASN A 39 16.05 -4.28 -13.24
N ARG A 40 16.36 -3.07 -12.78
CA ARG A 40 17.54 -2.77 -11.95
C ARG A 40 17.30 -3.02 -10.46
N ILE A 41 16.05 -2.93 -10.00
CA ILE A 41 15.70 -3.13 -8.59
C ILE A 41 16.20 -4.49 -8.13
N GLY A 42 16.95 -4.50 -7.03
CA GLY A 42 17.49 -5.73 -6.43
C GLY A 42 18.63 -6.39 -7.20
N ASN A 43 19.18 -5.78 -8.27
CA ASN A 43 20.35 -6.31 -8.97
C ASN A 43 21.50 -6.52 -7.98
N GLY A 44 22.09 -7.73 -7.98
CA GLY A 44 23.17 -8.12 -7.07
C GLY A 44 22.74 -8.36 -5.62
N LEU A 45 21.46 -8.16 -5.26
CA LEU A 45 20.92 -8.39 -3.92
C LEU A 45 20.02 -9.62 -3.83
N ILE A 46 19.28 -9.93 -4.90
CA ILE A 46 18.28 -11.01 -4.95
C ILE A 46 18.46 -11.87 -6.21
N THR A 47 17.94 -13.10 -6.18
CA THR A 47 17.90 -13.98 -7.35
C THR A 47 16.68 -13.68 -8.21
N LYS A 48 16.91 -13.09 -9.38
CA LYS A 48 15.86 -12.82 -10.36
C LYS A 48 15.71 -13.97 -11.36
N VAL A 49 14.45 -14.24 -11.74
CA VAL A 49 14.12 -15.21 -12.79
C VAL A 49 13.52 -14.52 -14.01
N PRO A 50 13.85 -14.97 -15.23
CA PRO A 50 13.34 -14.34 -16.44
C PRO A 50 11.88 -14.71 -16.75
N ASN A 51 11.40 -15.80 -16.16
CA ASN A 51 10.04 -16.33 -16.32
C ASN A 51 9.58 -16.92 -14.99
N TRP A 52 8.42 -16.50 -14.52
CA TRP A 52 7.87 -16.98 -13.25
C TRP A 52 7.16 -18.34 -13.39
N GLU A 53 6.57 -18.63 -14.55
CA GLU A 53 5.79 -19.86 -14.78
C GLU A 53 6.69 -21.11 -14.63
N SER A 54 7.93 -21.04 -15.11
CA SER A 54 8.90 -22.13 -14.94
C SER A 54 9.32 -22.36 -13.48
N SER A 55 9.14 -21.38 -12.62
CA SER A 55 9.46 -21.47 -11.20
C SER A 55 8.28 -21.89 -10.32
N MET A 56 7.05 -21.94 -10.88
CA MET A 56 5.86 -22.35 -10.12
C MET A 56 5.99 -23.73 -9.47
N PRO A 57 6.41 -24.81 -10.19
CA PRO A 57 6.55 -26.14 -9.56
C PRO A 57 7.68 -26.25 -8.54
N TRP A 58 8.59 -25.28 -8.52
CA TRP A 58 9.71 -25.25 -7.58
C TRP A 58 9.30 -24.67 -6.22
N ALA A 59 8.27 -23.78 -6.20
CA ALA A 59 7.94 -22.97 -5.03
C ALA A 59 7.05 -23.74 -4.03
N ASP A 60 7.39 -23.63 -2.74
CA ASP A 60 6.54 -24.03 -1.61
C ASP A 60 5.46 -22.97 -1.33
N LEU A 61 5.75 -21.69 -1.64
CA LEU A 61 4.83 -20.56 -1.54
C LEU A 61 5.03 -19.61 -2.73
N ILE A 62 3.92 -19.20 -3.33
CA ILE A 62 3.90 -18.19 -4.39
C ILE A 62 3.20 -16.94 -3.84
N TRP A 63 3.92 -15.83 -3.85
CA TRP A 63 3.43 -14.56 -3.34
C TRP A 63 3.27 -13.55 -4.48
N THR A 64 2.14 -12.86 -4.52
CA THR A 64 1.88 -11.79 -5.48
C THR A 64 1.48 -10.51 -4.77
N GLY A 65 2.19 -9.43 -5.04
CA GLY A 65 1.93 -8.10 -4.47
C GLY A 65 1.04 -7.21 -5.35
N ASP A 66 0.62 -7.72 -6.51
CA ASP A 66 -0.16 -6.99 -7.52
C ASP A 66 -1.46 -7.74 -7.80
N ASN A 67 -2.52 -7.00 -8.08
CA ASN A 67 -3.85 -7.52 -8.39
C ASN A 67 -4.31 -7.24 -9.84
N ALA A 68 -3.42 -6.80 -10.72
CA ALA A 68 -3.77 -6.44 -12.10
C ALA A 68 -3.05 -7.29 -13.16
N LYS A 69 -1.71 -7.26 -13.18
CA LYS A 69 -0.91 -7.66 -14.34
C LYS A 69 -1.00 -9.13 -14.73
N TYR A 70 -0.86 -10.04 -13.76
CA TYR A 70 -0.79 -11.49 -14.02
C TYR A 70 -2.00 -12.27 -13.47
N ILE A 71 -3.04 -11.56 -13.07
CA ILE A 71 -4.18 -12.14 -12.35
C ILE A 71 -4.86 -13.27 -13.13
N HIS A 72 -5.07 -13.10 -14.45
CA HIS A 72 -5.71 -14.09 -15.30
C HIS A 72 -4.85 -15.36 -15.49
N GLN A 73 -3.53 -15.20 -15.64
CA GLN A 73 -2.61 -16.32 -15.76
C GLN A 73 -2.52 -17.09 -14.43
N LEU A 74 -2.45 -16.40 -13.31
CA LEU A 74 -2.37 -16.98 -11.96
C LEU A 74 -3.62 -17.78 -11.61
N GLU A 75 -4.79 -17.42 -12.12
CA GLU A 75 -6.03 -18.15 -11.84
C GLU A 75 -5.96 -19.62 -12.27
N SER A 76 -5.34 -19.90 -13.42
CA SER A 76 -5.14 -21.29 -13.88
C SER A 76 -4.27 -22.12 -12.94
N TRP A 77 -3.32 -21.49 -12.27
CA TRP A 77 -2.44 -22.14 -11.26
C TRP A 77 -3.15 -22.33 -9.93
N ARG A 78 -3.97 -21.36 -9.50
CA ARG A 78 -4.83 -21.51 -8.31
C ARG A 78 -5.76 -22.70 -8.44
N ASN A 79 -6.41 -22.85 -9.60
CA ASN A 79 -7.31 -23.94 -9.90
C ASN A 79 -6.62 -25.32 -9.93
N LYS A 80 -5.31 -25.36 -10.11
CA LYS A 80 -4.47 -26.57 -9.98
C LYS A 80 -3.99 -26.82 -8.55
N GLY A 81 -4.37 -25.97 -7.58
CA GLY A 81 -4.01 -26.13 -6.17
C GLY A 81 -2.64 -25.58 -5.76
N PHE A 82 -2.01 -24.74 -6.58
CA PHE A 82 -0.76 -24.09 -6.20
C PHE A 82 -0.96 -23.13 -5.01
N PRO A 83 -0.01 -23.09 -4.05
CA PRO A 83 -0.13 -22.26 -2.83
C PRO A 83 0.15 -20.78 -3.13
N ILE A 84 -0.83 -20.08 -3.68
CA ILE A 84 -0.71 -18.68 -4.08
C ILE A 84 -1.41 -17.80 -3.05
N ILE A 85 -0.68 -16.84 -2.47
CA ILE A 85 -1.23 -15.78 -1.63
C ILE A 85 -1.28 -14.46 -2.40
N GLY A 86 -2.42 -13.77 -2.30
CA GLY A 86 -2.72 -12.53 -3.02
C GLY A 86 -4.06 -12.60 -3.77
N ALA A 87 -4.45 -11.53 -4.46
CA ALA A 87 -5.74 -11.41 -5.15
C ALA A 87 -5.99 -12.51 -6.17
N ASN A 88 -7.26 -12.88 -6.33
CA ASN A 88 -7.79 -13.61 -7.49
C ASN A 88 -8.61 -12.65 -8.38
N ILE A 89 -9.10 -13.12 -9.54
CA ILE A 89 -9.82 -12.26 -10.50
C ILE A 89 -11.00 -11.54 -9.84
N ALA A 90 -11.80 -12.26 -9.06
CA ALA A 90 -13.01 -11.70 -8.47
C ALA A 90 -12.68 -10.59 -7.45
N THR A 91 -11.78 -10.86 -6.52
CA THR A 91 -11.41 -9.88 -5.49
C THR A 91 -10.58 -8.72 -6.05
N ALA A 92 -9.77 -8.94 -7.10
CA ALA A 92 -9.10 -7.86 -7.81
C ALA A 92 -10.10 -6.85 -8.39
N ASN A 93 -11.23 -7.31 -8.92
CA ASN A 93 -12.28 -6.44 -9.44
C ASN A 93 -12.96 -5.57 -8.37
N TRP A 94 -12.89 -5.94 -7.09
CA TRP A 94 -13.40 -5.06 -6.02
C TRP A 94 -12.60 -3.76 -5.89
N GLU A 95 -11.31 -3.81 -6.17
CA GLU A 95 -10.44 -2.62 -6.21
C GLU A 95 -10.43 -1.94 -7.58
N LEU A 96 -10.29 -2.72 -8.67
CA LEU A 96 -10.09 -2.18 -10.01
C LEU A 96 -11.38 -1.62 -10.61
N GLU A 97 -12.52 -2.27 -10.37
CA GLU A 97 -13.84 -1.85 -10.85
C GLU A 97 -14.64 -1.20 -9.71
N ARG A 98 -14.53 0.12 -9.58
CA ARG A 98 -15.14 0.89 -8.46
C ARG A 98 -16.61 0.56 -8.21
N GLY A 99 -17.40 0.39 -9.27
CA GLY A 99 -18.81 0.02 -9.17
C GLY A 99 -19.01 -1.37 -8.54
N THR A 100 -18.20 -2.35 -8.93
CA THR A 100 -18.21 -3.70 -8.38
C THR A 100 -17.88 -3.68 -6.89
N GLY A 101 -16.81 -2.98 -6.50
CA GLY A 101 -16.44 -2.84 -5.08
C GLY A 101 -17.55 -2.22 -4.23
N GLN A 102 -18.21 -1.15 -4.72
CA GLN A 102 -19.34 -0.53 -4.02
C GLN A 102 -20.55 -1.47 -3.92
N GLN A 103 -20.80 -2.29 -4.96
CA GLN A 103 -21.90 -3.26 -4.93
C GLN A 103 -21.65 -4.37 -3.91
N VAL A 104 -20.42 -4.87 -3.83
CA VAL A 104 -20.03 -5.89 -2.82
C VAL A 104 -20.26 -5.37 -1.40
N LEU A 105 -19.92 -4.12 -1.11
CA LEU A 105 -20.22 -3.52 0.20
C LEU A 105 -21.71 -3.47 0.48
N LYS A 106 -22.52 -3.04 -0.49
CA LYS A 106 -23.99 -3.00 -0.35
C LYS A 106 -24.60 -4.38 -0.12
N ASP A 107 -24.14 -5.38 -0.86
CA ASP A 107 -24.62 -6.76 -0.75
C ASP A 107 -24.25 -7.37 0.61
N ALA A 108 -23.17 -6.91 1.22
CA ALA A 108 -22.76 -7.23 2.58
C ALA A 108 -23.50 -6.41 3.67
N GLY A 109 -24.44 -5.53 3.29
CA GLY A 109 -25.20 -4.69 4.22
C GLY A 109 -24.44 -3.49 4.75
N ILE A 110 -23.35 -3.08 4.09
CA ILE A 110 -22.54 -1.92 4.47
C ILE A 110 -23.02 -0.69 3.69
N ASP A 111 -23.34 0.37 4.40
CA ASP A 111 -23.73 1.64 3.79
C ASP A 111 -22.58 2.22 2.97
N THR A 112 -22.87 2.72 1.77
CA THR A 112 -21.87 3.27 0.86
C THR A 112 -22.15 4.74 0.57
N ILE A 113 -21.08 5.49 0.30
CA ILE A 113 -21.21 6.89 -0.10
C ILE A 113 -21.86 6.97 -1.49
N PRO A 114 -22.89 7.82 -1.68
CA PRO A 114 -23.52 8.02 -2.98
C PRO A 114 -22.49 8.42 -4.05
N TYR A 115 -22.63 7.86 -5.24
CA TYR A 115 -21.78 8.19 -6.38
C TYR A 115 -22.54 8.10 -7.69
N VAL A 116 -22.03 8.79 -8.71
CA VAL A 116 -22.50 8.68 -10.09
C VAL A 116 -21.32 8.37 -11.00
N GLN A 117 -21.50 7.41 -11.89
CA GLN A 117 -20.48 7.02 -12.88
C GLN A 117 -20.63 7.79 -14.17
N PHE A 118 -19.51 8.22 -14.74
CA PHE A 118 -19.42 8.96 -15.99
C PHE A 118 -18.38 8.35 -16.92
N THR A 119 -18.66 8.42 -18.20
CA THR A 119 -17.74 8.13 -19.30
C THR A 119 -17.43 9.38 -20.13
N ASP A 120 -18.05 10.49 -19.76
CA ASP A 120 -18.02 11.76 -20.50
C ASP A 120 -17.92 12.94 -19.53
N TYR A 121 -16.95 13.82 -19.78
CA TYR A 121 -16.72 14.99 -18.93
C TYR A 121 -17.82 16.04 -19.00
N ASP A 122 -18.49 16.20 -20.17
CA ASP A 122 -19.55 17.21 -20.31
C ASP A 122 -20.74 16.87 -19.45
N LYS A 123 -21.13 15.60 -19.43
CA LYS A 123 -22.20 15.11 -18.55
C LYS A 123 -21.85 15.25 -17.07
N ALA A 124 -20.58 15.00 -16.70
CA ALA A 124 -20.13 15.19 -15.33
C ALA A 124 -20.13 16.67 -14.92
N ILE A 125 -19.71 17.57 -15.81
CA ILE A 125 -19.74 19.02 -15.59
C ILE A 125 -21.19 19.49 -15.42
N GLU A 126 -22.11 19.06 -16.30
CA GLU A 126 -23.54 19.38 -16.18
C GLU A 126 -24.12 18.90 -14.85
N TYR A 127 -23.76 17.68 -14.44
CA TYR A 127 -24.17 17.12 -13.15
C TYR A 127 -23.70 17.98 -11.98
N VAL A 128 -22.40 18.36 -11.95
CA VAL A 128 -21.84 19.21 -10.88
C VAL A 128 -22.52 20.57 -10.82
N ARG A 129 -22.77 21.22 -11.98
CA ARG A 129 -23.48 22.49 -12.08
C ARG A 129 -24.90 22.42 -11.53
N LYS A 130 -25.61 21.32 -11.83
CA LYS A 130 -26.99 21.10 -11.40
C LYS A 130 -27.10 20.83 -9.91
N THR A 131 -26.24 19.97 -9.38
CA THR A 131 -26.31 19.50 -7.98
C THR A 131 -25.63 20.43 -6.99
N LYS A 132 -24.63 21.21 -7.46
CA LYS A 132 -23.81 22.12 -6.64
C LYS A 132 -23.17 21.43 -5.42
N GLY A 133 -22.96 20.12 -5.50
CA GLY A 133 -22.37 19.30 -4.46
C GLY A 133 -20.84 19.39 -4.43
N ARG A 134 -20.27 18.93 -3.33
CA ARG A 134 -18.83 18.68 -3.20
C ARG A 134 -18.55 17.22 -3.51
N TYR A 135 -17.61 16.94 -4.40
CA TYR A 135 -17.36 15.60 -4.91
C TYR A 135 -15.88 15.20 -4.83
N VAL A 136 -15.66 13.89 -4.84
CA VAL A 136 -14.36 13.27 -5.09
C VAL A 136 -14.43 12.58 -6.46
N SER A 137 -13.58 12.98 -7.40
CA SER A 137 -13.43 12.29 -8.67
C SER A 137 -12.45 11.12 -8.48
N LYS A 138 -12.85 9.93 -8.91
CA LYS A 138 -12.03 8.72 -8.86
C LYS A 138 -12.08 8.01 -10.21
N PRO A 139 -10.95 7.83 -10.91
CA PRO A 139 -10.92 7.03 -12.15
C PRO A 139 -11.18 5.56 -11.83
N THR A 140 -11.71 4.82 -12.81
CA THR A 140 -11.92 3.38 -12.74
C THR A 140 -10.79 2.65 -13.47
N GLY A 141 -10.40 1.47 -13.02
CA GLY A 141 -9.33 0.67 -13.60
C GLY A 141 -7.93 1.09 -13.15
N ASP A 142 -6.91 0.55 -13.83
CA ASP A 142 -5.50 0.92 -13.61
C ASP A 142 -5.19 2.28 -14.27
N ALA A 143 -5.86 3.33 -13.80
CA ALA A 143 -5.73 4.67 -14.33
C ALA A 143 -4.77 5.53 -13.49
N ASP A 144 -4.30 6.64 -14.08
CA ASP A 144 -3.42 7.60 -13.42
C ASP A 144 -4.04 8.12 -12.12
N LYS A 145 -3.42 7.82 -11.00
CA LYS A 145 -3.86 8.26 -9.65
C LYS A 145 -3.88 9.78 -9.51
N ALA A 146 -3.16 10.52 -10.35
CA ALA A 146 -3.23 11.98 -10.41
C ALA A 146 -4.61 12.52 -10.82
N LEU A 147 -5.48 11.66 -11.38
CA LEU A 147 -6.87 11.99 -11.72
C LEU A 147 -7.84 11.80 -10.52
N THR A 148 -7.36 11.28 -9.40
CA THR A 148 -8.13 11.32 -8.14
C THR A 148 -8.05 12.72 -7.56
N TYR A 149 -9.20 13.36 -7.42
CA TYR A 149 -9.28 14.74 -6.96
C TYR A 149 -10.39 14.94 -5.94
N VAL A 150 -10.04 15.51 -4.80
CA VAL A 150 -10.97 15.89 -3.74
C VAL A 150 -11.29 17.38 -3.91
N SER A 151 -12.49 17.71 -4.33
CA SER A 151 -12.86 19.11 -4.54
C SER A 151 -13.08 19.85 -3.22
N LYS A 152 -12.93 21.18 -3.28
CA LYS A 152 -13.31 22.08 -2.19
C LYS A 152 -14.75 22.57 -2.35
N GLY A 153 -15.29 22.48 -3.57
CA GLY A 153 -16.63 22.88 -3.92
C GLY A 153 -16.97 22.54 -5.37
N PRO A 154 -18.14 22.96 -5.88
CA PRO A 154 -18.54 22.66 -7.25
C PRO A 154 -17.66 23.34 -8.30
N ASP A 155 -17.22 24.58 -8.06
CA ASP A 155 -16.49 25.38 -9.05
C ASP A 155 -15.10 24.81 -9.36
N ASP A 156 -14.38 24.33 -8.34
CA ASP A 156 -13.07 23.72 -8.56
C ASP A 156 -13.18 22.31 -9.15
N MET A 157 -14.24 21.54 -8.86
CA MET A 157 -14.51 20.29 -9.55
C MET A 157 -14.82 20.54 -11.03
N GLU A 158 -15.67 21.49 -11.34
CA GLU A 158 -15.98 21.87 -12.72
C GLU A 158 -14.71 22.29 -13.49
N PHE A 159 -13.86 23.11 -12.85
CA PHE A 159 -12.58 23.51 -13.44
C PHE A 159 -11.70 22.30 -13.75
N MET A 160 -11.54 21.38 -12.79
CA MET A 160 -10.68 20.21 -12.98
C MET A 160 -11.19 19.27 -14.07
N LEU A 161 -12.49 18.98 -14.13
CA LEU A 161 -13.09 18.18 -15.20
C LEU A 161 -12.87 18.84 -16.57
N SER A 162 -13.08 20.17 -16.67
CA SER A 162 -12.87 20.94 -17.90
C SER A 162 -11.39 20.93 -18.31
N HIS A 163 -10.47 21.04 -17.36
CA HIS A 163 -9.03 21.00 -17.59
C HIS A 163 -8.59 19.63 -18.12
N TRP A 164 -9.02 18.54 -17.48
CA TRP A 164 -8.70 17.18 -17.93
C TRP A 164 -9.27 16.89 -19.31
N LYS A 165 -10.50 17.33 -19.60
CA LYS A 165 -11.09 17.24 -20.94
C LYS A 165 -10.20 17.92 -21.98
N LYS A 166 -9.78 19.17 -21.75
CA LYS A 166 -8.92 19.93 -22.66
C LYS A 166 -7.56 19.25 -22.88
N LYS A 167 -7.02 18.58 -21.85
CA LYS A 167 -5.73 17.87 -21.92
C LYS A 167 -5.85 16.45 -22.50
N GLY A 168 -7.05 15.99 -22.85
CA GLY A 168 -7.29 14.62 -23.30
C GLY A 168 -6.93 13.56 -22.25
N LYS A 169 -6.93 13.94 -20.96
CA LYS A 169 -6.68 13.04 -19.85
C LYS A 169 -7.90 12.14 -19.63
N ASN A 170 -7.64 10.91 -19.23
CA ASN A 170 -8.62 9.89 -18.90
C ASN A 170 -9.70 9.63 -19.97
N LYS A 171 -9.53 8.55 -20.70
CA LYS A 171 -10.56 8.00 -21.62
C LYS A 171 -11.37 6.88 -20.95
N ALA A 172 -11.04 6.50 -19.71
CA ALA A 172 -11.72 5.46 -18.97
C ALA A 172 -12.90 6.02 -18.17
N PRO A 173 -13.88 5.19 -17.77
CA PRO A 173 -14.93 5.60 -16.85
C PRO A 173 -14.35 6.14 -15.53
N PHE A 174 -15.06 7.05 -14.90
CA PHE A 174 -14.75 7.59 -13.58
C PHE A 174 -16.03 7.80 -12.78
N ILE A 175 -15.91 7.88 -11.46
CA ILE A 175 -17.03 8.21 -10.57
C ILE A 175 -16.83 9.60 -9.97
N LEU A 176 -17.95 10.29 -9.76
CA LEU A 176 -18.05 11.40 -8.83
C LEU A 176 -18.78 10.88 -7.59
N GLN A 177 -18.03 10.72 -6.50
CA GLN A 177 -18.53 10.30 -5.21
C GLN A 177 -18.75 11.53 -4.33
N GLU A 178 -19.83 11.57 -3.59
CA GLU A 178 -20.09 12.67 -2.65
C GLU A 178 -18.95 12.77 -1.63
N PHE A 179 -18.55 13.98 -1.29
CA PHE A 179 -17.55 14.19 -0.24
C PHE A 179 -18.21 14.06 1.13
N VAL A 180 -17.66 13.20 1.94
CA VAL A 180 -18.06 13.05 3.36
C VAL A 180 -16.92 13.54 4.24
N GLU A 181 -17.22 14.41 5.16
CA GLU A 181 -16.26 14.87 6.17
C GLU A 181 -16.12 13.83 7.27
N GLY A 182 -14.88 13.49 7.62
CA GLY A 182 -14.59 12.50 8.67
C GLY A 182 -13.12 12.28 8.87
N ILE A 183 -12.78 11.55 9.92
CA ILE A 183 -11.41 11.08 10.17
C ILE A 183 -11.15 9.88 9.27
N GLU A 184 -10.16 9.99 8.37
CA GLU A 184 -9.72 8.87 7.53
C GLU A 184 -9.01 7.84 8.41
N PHE A 185 -9.57 6.63 8.43
CA PHE A 185 -9.07 5.51 9.21
C PHE A 185 -9.38 4.23 8.44
N ALA A 186 -8.40 3.35 8.31
CA ALA A 186 -8.55 2.14 7.52
C ALA A 186 -8.34 0.89 8.35
N VAL A 187 -8.84 -0.23 7.86
CA VAL A 187 -8.66 -1.54 8.49
C VAL A 187 -8.39 -2.60 7.45
N GLY A 188 -7.35 -3.40 7.72
CA GLY A 188 -7.00 -4.56 6.91
C GLY A 188 -7.00 -5.86 7.71
N GLY A 189 -7.07 -6.96 6.99
CA GLY A 189 -7.02 -8.30 7.58
C GLY A 189 -6.40 -9.31 6.64
N TRP A 190 -5.72 -10.29 7.22
CA TRP A 190 -5.24 -11.46 6.50
C TRP A 190 -6.33 -12.52 6.48
N PHE A 191 -6.64 -13.04 5.31
CA PHE A 191 -7.70 -14.00 5.08
C PHE A 191 -7.17 -15.28 4.43
N GLY A 192 -7.65 -16.42 4.88
CA GLY A 192 -7.30 -17.72 4.33
C GLY A 192 -8.46 -18.70 4.38
N LYS A 193 -8.19 -19.98 4.17
CA LYS A 193 -9.22 -21.03 4.21
C LYS A 193 -9.94 -21.17 5.57
N GLY A 194 -9.32 -20.70 6.65
CA GLY A 194 -9.92 -20.69 8.00
C GLY A 194 -10.72 -19.43 8.33
N GLY A 195 -10.81 -18.46 7.40
CA GLY A 195 -11.39 -17.15 7.63
C GLY A 195 -10.35 -16.07 7.86
N PHE A 196 -10.75 -14.93 8.45
CA PHE A 196 -9.82 -13.91 8.88
C PHE A 196 -8.91 -14.41 10.01
N SER A 197 -7.64 -14.00 9.95
CA SER A 197 -6.77 -14.09 11.12
C SER A 197 -7.37 -13.31 12.30
N LYS A 198 -7.03 -13.72 13.50
CA LYS A 198 -7.48 -13.10 14.76
C LYS A 198 -7.14 -11.61 14.85
N TYR A 199 -6.07 -11.17 14.19
CA TYR A 199 -5.55 -9.81 14.29
C TYR A 199 -5.88 -9.01 13.03
N PHE A 200 -6.45 -7.82 13.24
CA PHE A 200 -6.74 -6.84 12.20
C PHE A 200 -5.75 -5.69 12.26
N LEU A 201 -5.39 -5.16 11.12
CA LEU A 201 -4.50 -4.02 11.00
C LEU A 201 -5.32 -2.74 10.91
N GLU A 202 -5.29 -1.92 11.93
CA GLU A 202 -5.80 -0.55 11.86
C GLU A 202 -4.69 0.38 11.37
N ASN A 203 -5.03 1.32 10.48
CA ASN A 203 -4.02 2.19 9.89
C ASN A 203 -4.50 3.61 9.60
N PHE A 204 -3.56 4.57 9.66
CA PHE A 204 -3.73 5.96 9.28
C PHE A 204 -2.76 6.29 8.16
N GLU A 205 -3.29 6.58 6.99
CA GLU A 205 -2.53 6.90 5.78
C GLU A 205 -2.36 8.40 5.56
N HIS A 206 -1.21 8.80 5.03
CA HIS A 206 -0.94 10.16 4.58
C HIS A 206 -0.57 10.12 3.10
N LYS A 207 -1.48 10.59 2.24
CA LYS A 207 -1.34 10.50 0.78
C LYS A 207 -0.62 11.68 0.16
N LYS A 208 -0.54 12.82 0.85
CA LYS A 208 0.15 14.01 0.37
C LYS A 208 1.65 13.93 0.60
N LEU A 209 2.43 14.40 -0.39
CA LEU A 209 3.89 14.38 -0.34
C LEU A 209 4.48 15.24 0.78
N MET A 210 3.85 16.39 1.04
CA MET A 210 4.40 17.41 1.94
C MET A 210 3.63 17.45 3.27
N ASN A 211 4.27 18.06 4.26
CA ASN A 211 3.68 18.34 5.57
C ASN A 211 2.36 19.13 5.45
N ASP A 212 1.51 19.02 6.47
CA ASP A 212 0.20 19.69 6.57
C ASP A 212 -0.73 19.35 5.40
N GLU A 213 -0.65 18.12 4.88
CA GLU A 213 -1.47 17.63 3.76
C GLU A 213 -1.37 18.51 2.50
N LYS A 214 -0.16 19.01 2.18
CA LYS A 214 0.14 19.84 1.01
C LYS A 214 0.86 19.04 -0.07
N GLY A 215 0.99 19.67 -1.25
CA GLY A 215 1.67 19.08 -2.40
C GLY A 215 0.84 18.07 -3.19
N PRO A 216 1.47 17.37 -4.13
CA PRO A 216 0.79 16.36 -4.94
C PRO A 216 0.38 15.13 -4.11
N ASN A 217 -0.64 14.42 -4.62
CA ASN A 217 -0.95 13.08 -4.11
C ASN A 217 0.15 12.11 -4.52
N THR A 218 0.51 11.25 -3.59
CA THR A 218 1.31 10.05 -3.83
C THR A 218 0.41 8.82 -3.71
N GLY A 219 0.93 7.61 -3.88
CA GLY A 219 0.16 6.43 -3.43
C GLY A 219 -0.08 6.55 -1.94
N GLU A 220 1.03 6.69 -1.19
CA GLU A 220 1.07 6.89 0.25
C GLU A 220 2.49 7.34 0.61
N SER A 221 2.63 8.36 1.44
CA SER A 221 3.94 8.93 1.80
C SER A 221 4.38 8.62 3.22
N PHE A 222 3.42 8.30 4.08
CA PHE A 222 3.63 8.02 5.48
C PHE A 222 2.44 7.27 6.06
N THR A 223 2.69 6.27 6.92
CA THR A 223 1.63 5.45 7.52
C THR A 223 1.95 5.09 8.94
N ILE A 224 0.91 5.03 9.76
CA ILE A 224 0.94 4.52 11.13
C ILE A 224 0.00 3.34 11.21
N ILE A 225 0.45 2.22 11.76
CA ILE A 225 -0.28 0.96 11.83
C ILE A 225 -0.22 0.35 13.22
N LYS A 226 -1.24 -0.43 13.56
CA LYS A 226 -1.27 -1.29 14.74
C LYS A 226 -2.10 -2.53 14.46
N TYR A 227 -1.59 -3.70 14.83
CA TYR A 227 -2.41 -4.90 14.91
C TYR A 227 -3.19 -4.93 16.22
N VAL A 228 -4.49 -5.19 16.12
CA VAL A 228 -5.43 -5.27 17.23
C VAL A 228 -6.28 -6.53 17.12
N GLU A 229 -6.71 -7.11 18.25
CA GLU A 229 -7.64 -8.24 18.24
C GLU A 229 -9.09 -7.76 18.09
N ASN A 230 -9.41 -6.65 18.71
CA ASN A 230 -10.77 -6.09 18.76
C ASN A 230 -10.80 -4.79 17.96
N SER A 231 -11.31 -4.85 16.74
CA SER A 231 -11.49 -3.68 15.88
C SER A 231 -12.95 -3.50 15.53
N LEU A 232 -13.56 -2.43 16.06
CA LEU A 232 -14.93 -2.06 15.68
C LEU A 232 -15.04 -1.80 14.16
N LEU A 233 -13.95 -1.30 13.57
CA LEU A 233 -13.88 -1.04 12.14
C LEU A 233 -13.88 -2.36 11.34
N ALA A 234 -13.15 -3.38 11.80
CA ALA A 234 -13.16 -4.70 11.18
C ALA A 234 -14.52 -5.41 11.31
N GLU A 235 -15.17 -5.30 12.48
CA GLU A 235 -16.52 -5.83 12.70
C GLU A 235 -17.53 -5.25 11.70
N LYS A 236 -17.40 -3.95 11.39
CA LYS A 236 -18.34 -3.26 10.52
C LYS A 236 -17.99 -3.36 9.03
N LEU A 237 -16.72 -3.50 8.66
CA LEU A 237 -16.29 -3.42 7.25
C LEU A 237 -15.74 -4.73 6.69
N LEU A 238 -14.97 -5.52 7.46
CA LEU A 238 -14.32 -6.73 6.95
C LEU A 238 -15.12 -8.00 7.22
N LYS A 239 -15.60 -8.20 8.45
CA LYS A 239 -16.34 -9.40 8.81
C LYS A 239 -17.62 -9.62 8.00
N PRO A 240 -18.39 -8.60 7.61
CA PRO A 240 -19.54 -8.80 6.72
C PRO A 240 -19.16 -9.37 5.34
N LEU A 241 -17.91 -9.20 4.90
CA LEU A 241 -17.39 -9.71 3.62
C LEU A 241 -16.88 -11.16 3.70
N GLU A 242 -16.78 -11.75 4.89
CA GLU A 242 -16.16 -13.06 5.11
C GLU A 242 -16.80 -14.15 4.25
N GLY A 243 -18.14 -14.21 4.23
CA GLY A 243 -18.87 -15.16 3.40
C GLY A 243 -18.61 -15.02 1.91
N GLU A 244 -18.41 -13.80 1.42
CA GLU A 244 -18.08 -13.55 0.02
C GLU A 244 -16.63 -13.94 -0.27
N LEU A 245 -15.69 -13.61 0.61
CA LEU A 245 -14.28 -14.00 0.48
C LEU A 245 -14.12 -15.53 0.42
N PHE A 246 -14.90 -16.30 1.23
CA PHE A 246 -14.95 -17.75 1.14
C PHE A 246 -15.48 -18.23 -0.22
N ARG A 247 -16.59 -17.65 -0.71
CA ARG A 247 -17.16 -18.00 -2.02
C ARG A 247 -16.18 -17.77 -3.16
N GLN A 248 -15.37 -16.73 -3.06
CA GLN A 248 -14.35 -16.40 -4.05
C GLN A 248 -13.04 -17.18 -3.86
N GLY A 249 -12.90 -18.00 -2.81
CA GLY A 249 -11.66 -18.73 -2.51
C GLY A 249 -10.47 -17.81 -2.29
N TYR A 250 -10.69 -16.64 -1.68
CA TYR A 250 -9.64 -15.65 -1.46
C TYR A 250 -8.62 -16.13 -0.42
N THR A 251 -7.36 -15.85 -0.66
CA THR A 251 -6.28 -15.98 0.34
C THR A 251 -5.29 -14.85 0.15
N GLY A 252 -5.19 -13.96 1.13
CA GLY A 252 -4.32 -12.78 1.05
C GLY A 252 -4.72 -11.69 2.02
N TYR A 253 -4.17 -10.51 1.79
CA TYR A 253 -4.47 -9.31 2.55
C TYR A 253 -5.56 -8.48 1.87
N ILE A 254 -6.55 -8.07 2.62
CA ILE A 254 -7.59 -7.14 2.19
C ILE A 254 -7.67 -5.97 3.16
N ASP A 255 -7.84 -4.77 2.63
CA ASP A 255 -7.95 -3.52 3.39
C ASP A 255 -9.12 -2.68 2.86
N ILE A 256 -9.79 -1.96 3.76
CA ILE A 256 -10.82 -0.99 3.43
C ILE A 256 -10.52 0.32 4.12
N ALA A 257 -10.27 1.34 3.32
CA ALA A 257 -10.18 2.71 3.79
C ALA A 257 -11.57 3.34 3.90
N GLY A 258 -11.80 4.13 4.94
CA GLY A 258 -13.06 4.84 5.15
C GLY A 258 -12.89 6.12 5.97
N GLY A 259 -13.96 6.91 6.03
CA GLY A 259 -14.05 8.10 6.89
C GLY A 259 -15.06 7.90 8.02
N ILE A 260 -14.66 8.17 9.24
CA ILE A 260 -15.54 8.13 10.42
C ILE A 260 -16.03 9.55 10.66
N ASP A 261 -17.33 9.75 10.53
CA ASP A 261 -17.95 11.05 10.79
C ASP A 261 -18.11 11.35 12.29
N LYS A 262 -18.50 12.58 12.64
CA LYS A 262 -18.68 13.02 14.03
C LYS A 262 -19.77 12.25 14.80
N LYS A 263 -20.58 11.44 14.12
CA LYS A 263 -21.62 10.59 14.73
C LYS A 263 -21.15 9.14 14.89
N GLY A 264 -19.94 8.82 14.45
CA GLY A 264 -19.38 7.47 14.46
C GLY A 264 -19.88 6.59 13.31
N ASN A 265 -20.49 7.17 12.26
CA ASN A 265 -20.82 6.41 11.06
C ASN A 265 -19.56 6.22 10.22
N ILE A 266 -19.42 5.01 9.65
CA ILE A 266 -18.32 4.69 8.75
C ILE A 266 -18.78 4.90 7.32
N ASN A 267 -17.96 5.59 6.55
CA ASN A 267 -18.17 5.86 5.13
C ASN A 267 -17.02 5.21 4.33
N PRO A 268 -17.18 3.97 3.82
CA PRO A 268 -16.11 3.27 3.10
C PRO A 268 -15.80 3.94 1.77
N TYR A 269 -14.51 4.08 1.47
CA TYR A 269 -14.03 4.75 0.27
C TYR A 269 -13.70 3.78 -0.85
N GLU A 270 -12.93 2.73 -0.52
CA GLU A 270 -12.42 1.79 -1.49
C GLU A 270 -11.88 0.52 -0.83
N HIS A 271 -11.85 -0.57 -1.60
CA HIS A 271 -11.12 -1.78 -1.26
C HIS A 271 -9.68 -1.69 -1.72
N THR A 272 -8.78 -2.33 -0.97
CA THR A 272 -7.45 -2.72 -1.41
C THR A 272 -7.33 -4.23 -1.22
N THR A 273 -7.26 -5.00 -2.29
CA THR A 273 -7.26 -6.47 -2.27
C THR A 273 -5.87 -7.05 -2.52
N ARG A 274 -4.88 -6.34 -2.09
CA ARG A 274 -3.43 -6.61 -2.18
C ARG A 274 -2.71 -5.90 -1.06
N ASN A 275 -1.42 -6.16 -0.93
CA ASN A 275 -0.59 -5.42 0.02
C ASN A 275 -0.50 -3.94 -0.37
N GLY A 276 -0.73 -3.05 0.59
CA GLY A 276 -0.53 -1.60 0.46
C GLY A 276 0.95 -1.23 0.51
N TRP A 277 1.33 -0.16 -0.15
CA TRP A 277 2.70 0.36 -0.18
C TRP A 277 2.70 1.83 0.26
N PRO A 278 3.46 2.21 1.31
CA PRO A 278 4.48 1.51 2.10
C PRO A 278 3.95 0.64 3.24
N THR A 279 2.65 0.52 3.43
CA THR A 279 2.06 -0.19 4.58
C THR A 279 2.64 -1.58 4.76
N PHE A 280 2.83 -2.38 3.69
CA PHE A 280 3.37 -3.73 3.80
C PHE A 280 4.82 -3.76 4.28
N GLN A 281 5.69 -2.82 3.85
CA GLN A 281 7.04 -2.71 4.39
C GLN A 281 7.01 -2.45 5.89
N ILE A 282 6.10 -1.58 6.36
CA ILE A 282 5.96 -1.25 7.78
C ILE A 282 5.39 -2.43 8.56
N GLN A 283 4.43 -3.17 8.01
CA GLN A 283 3.87 -4.39 8.63
C GLN A 283 4.97 -5.40 8.98
N GLN A 284 5.98 -5.56 8.14
CA GLN A 284 7.00 -6.57 8.31
C GLN A 284 7.82 -6.44 9.60
N ILE A 285 7.92 -5.24 10.22
CA ILE A 285 8.57 -5.12 11.52
C ILE A 285 7.67 -5.60 12.68
N LEU A 286 6.39 -5.85 12.41
CA LEU A 286 5.42 -6.40 13.36
C LEU A 286 5.18 -7.89 13.13
N HIS A 287 5.54 -8.43 11.97
CA HIS A 287 5.36 -9.85 11.68
C HIS A 287 6.35 -10.71 12.47
N PRO A 288 5.95 -11.91 12.95
CA PRO A 288 6.83 -12.80 13.71
C PRO A 288 7.97 -13.36 12.84
N GLU A 289 7.63 -13.80 11.65
CA GLU A 289 8.53 -14.23 10.56
C GLU A 289 7.86 -13.90 9.22
N PRO A 290 8.61 -13.94 8.09
CA PRO A 290 8.05 -13.43 6.84
C PRO A 290 6.95 -14.29 6.22
N VAL A 291 6.96 -15.63 6.32
CA VAL A 291 6.15 -16.45 5.41
C VAL A 291 5.44 -17.67 5.98
N GLU A 292 5.90 -18.27 7.08
CA GLU A 292 5.36 -19.54 7.59
C GLU A 292 3.88 -19.44 7.91
N TRP A 293 3.48 -18.40 8.62
CA TRP A 293 2.08 -18.13 8.95
C TRP A 293 1.20 -17.87 7.72
N GLN A 294 1.78 -17.36 6.62
CA GLN A 294 1.05 -17.17 5.36
C GLN A 294 0.71 -18.51 4.70
N LEU A 295 1.64 -19.47 4.75
CA LEU A 295 1.37 -20.84 4.28
C LEU A 295 0.32 -21.52 5.16
N ASP A 296 0.36 -21.29 6.48
CA ASP A 296 -0.65 -21.80 7.41
C ASP A 296 -2.04 -21.25 7.07
N LEU A 297 -2.18 -19.95 6.75
CA LEU A 297 -3.45 -19.37 6.30
C LEU A 297 -4.00 -20.04 5.03
N ILE A 298 -3.14 -20.35 4.05
CA ILE A 298 -3.53 -21.12 2.86
C ILE A 298 -4.10 -22.49 3.24
N ASN A 299 -3.59 -23.10 4.31
CA ASN A 299 -4.01 -24.40 4.81
C ASN A 299 -5.17 -24.33 5.81
N GLY A 300 -5.68 -23.15 6.13
CA GLY A 300 -6.80 -22.94 7.06
C GLY A 300 -6.38 -22.89 8.52
N ILE A 301 -5.13 -22.66 8.81
CA ILE A 301 -4.56 -22.54 10.17
C ILE A 301 -4.20 -21.08 10.42
N ASP A 302 -4.68 -20.49 11.50
CA ASP A 302 -4.26 -19.16 11.94
C ASP A 302 -3.15 -19.28 12.99
N SER A 303 -1.90 -19.20 12.54
CA SER A 303 -0.71 -19.13 13.39
C SER A 303 -0.15 -17.71 13.53
N PHE A 304 -0.80 -16.73 12.89
CA PHE A 304 -0.34 -15.36 12.85
C PHE A 304 -0.40 -14.70 14.23
N LYS A 305 0.75 -14.28 14.75
CA LYS A 305 0.89 -13.61 16.06
C LYS A 305 1.78 -12.38 15.91
N PRO A 306 1.26 -11.27 15.41
CA PRO A 306 2.05 -10.06 15.22
C PRO A 306 2.42 -9.40 16.53
N ASP A 307 3.47 -8.59 16.50
CA ASP A 307 3.78 -7.61 17.54
C ASP A 307 2.64 -6.57 17.61
N ASN A 308 2.11 -6.33 18.77
CA ASN A 308 0.97 -5.43 18.97
C ASN A 308 1.35 -3.97 19.22
N ARG A 309 2.64 -3.62 19.11
CA ARG A 309 3.09 -2.23 19.20
C ARG A 309 2.63 -1.43 17.98
N ILE A 310 2.64 -0.11 18.14
CA ILE A 310 2.41 0.82 17.04
C ILE A 310 3.67 0.84 16.16
N ALA A 311 3.49 0.64 14.87
CA ALA A 311 4.55 0.83 13.89
C ALA A 311 4.23 1.99 12.96
N ILE A 312 5.28 2.69 12.57
CA ILE A 312 5.18 3.85 11.70
C ILE A 312 6.27 3.79 10.63
N GLY A 313 5.99 4.37 9.48
CA GLY A 313 7.00 4.45 8.44
C GLY A 313 6.79 5.59 7.47
N ALA A 314 7.89 6.11 6.97
CA ALA A 314 7.91 7.16 5.98
C ALA A 314 8.67 6.73 4.73
N VAL A 315 8.13 7.11 3.59
CA VAL A 315 8.84 7.02 2.32
C VAL A 315 9.96 8.06 2.32
N VAL A 316 11.18 7.60 2.04
CA VAL A 316 12.34 8.44 1.80
C VAL A 316 12.66 8.32 0.30
N ALA A 317 12.34 9.36 -0.43
CA ALA A 317 12.40 9.40 -1.88
C ALA A 317 13.44 10.38 -2.38
N MET A 318 13.84 10.25 -3.64
CA MET A 318 14.71 11.22 -4.30
C MET A 318 13.93 12.08 -5.31
N PRO A 319 14.29 13.35 -5.50
CA PRO A 319 13.75 14.12 -6.61
C PRO A 319 13.98 13.41 -7.95
N PRO A 320 13.06 13.44 -8.90
CA PRO A 320 11.85 14.27 -8.94
C PRO A 320 10.56 13.58 -8.43
N TYR A 321 10.67 12.62 -7.49
CA TYR A 321 9.49 11.98 -6.90
C TYR A 321 8.41 13.02 -6.52
N PRO A 322 7.10 12.82 -6.78
CA PRO A 322 6.47 11.62 -7.34
C PRO A 322 6.31 11.65 -8.87
N SER A 323 7.03 12.53 -9.58
CA SER A 323 7.02 12.54 -11.05
C SER A 323 7.52 11.21 -11.62
N GLN A 324 6.91 10.81 -12.74
CA GLN A 324 7.35 9.65 -13.52
C GLN A 324 8.19 10.09 -14.74
N GLU A 325 8.41 11.40 -14.92
CA GLU A 325 9.17 11.97 -16.03
C GLU A 325 10.63 12.23 -15.59
N PHE A 326 11.49 11.24 -15.77
CA PHE A 326 12.93 11.33 -15.47
C PHE A 326 13.73 10.32 -16.28
N LYS A 327 15.03 10.57 -16.40
CA LYS A 327 15.98 9.57 -16.92
C LYS A 327 16.50 8.74 -15.76
N ILE A 328 16.32 7.44 -15.82
CA ILE A 328 16.69 6.54 -14.73
C ILE A 328 18.18 6.58 -14.43
N ASP A 329 19.03 6.76 -15.44
CA ASP A 329 20.49 6.80 -15.25
C ASP A 329 20.93 7.96 -14.36
N ASP A 330 20.18 9.06 -14.35
CA ASP A 330 20.44 10.21 -13.48
C ASP A 330 20.15 9.92 -12.00
N LEU A 331 19.48 8.82 -11.71
CA LEU A 331 19.02 8.41 -10.37
C LEU A 331 19.68 7.12 -9.86
N CYS A 332 20.53 6.51 -10.68
CA CYS A 332 21.21 5.27 -10.32
C CYS A 332 22.59 5.54 -9.70
N GLY A 333 22.95 4.69 -8.73
CA GLY A 333 24.29 4.67 -8.16
C GLY A 333 24.52 5.59 -6.97
N PHE A 334 23.49 6.29 -6.45
CA PHE A 334 23.65 7.08 -5.24
C PHE A 334 23.73 6.18 -4.01
N PRO A 335 24.87 6.14 -3.30
CA PRO A 335 25.03 5.29 -2.12
C PRO A 335 24.29 5.85 -0.92
N VAL A 336 23.92 4.96 0.01
CA VAL A 336 23.29 5.32 1.28
C VAL A 336 24.19 4.89 2.43
N TRP A 337 24.62 5.87 3.23
CA TRP A 337 25.40 5.61 4.45
C TRP A 337 24.52 5.65 5.67
N GLY A 338 25.02 5.08 6.78
CA GLY A 338 24.32 5.04 8.06
C GLY A 338 23.40 3.83 8.23
N ILE A 339 23.38 2.91 7.28
CA ILE A 339 22.73 1.60 7.46
C ILE A 339 23.72 0.66 8.17
N ASP A 340 23.33 0.16 9.32
CA ASP A 340 24.12 -0.76 10.14
C ASP A 340 23.27 -1.92 10.69
N GLU A 341 23.86 -2.82 11.42
CA GLU A 341 23.16 -3.97 12.00
C GLU A 341 22.08 -3.61 13.01
N LYS A 342 22.15 -2.43 13.64
CA LYS A 342 21.18 -1.97 14.63
C LYS A 342 19.91 -1.38 14.01
N ASN A 343 20.05 -0.82 12.81
CA ASN A 343 18.95 -0.13 12.15
C ASN A 343 18.43 -0.81 10.88
N ARG A 344 19.19 -1.70 10.24
CA ARG A 344 18.83 -2.35 8.98
C ARG A 344 17.46 -3.04 9.01
N TYR A 345 17.04 -3.54 10.16
CA TYR A 345 15.73 -4.16 10.35
C TYR A 345 14.55 -3.20 10.13
N TYR A 346 14.80 -1.91 10.28
CA TYR A 346 13.82 -0.83 10.13
C TYR A 346 13.99 -0.02 8.85
N ILE A 347 14.88 -0.44 7.96
CA ILE A 347 15.13 0.20 6.67
C ILE A 347 14.72 -0.79 5.60
N HIS A 348 13.75 -0.40 4.80
CA HIS A 348 13.10 -1.22 3.79
C HIS A 348 13.52 -0.74 2.40
N PRO A 349 14.54 -1.32 1.77
CA PRO A 349 14.94 -0.93 0.43
C PRO A 349 13.84 -1.22 -0.59
N CYS A 350 13.59 -0.25 -1.46
CA CYS A 350 12.60 -0.31 -2.52
C CYS A 350 13.28 -0.24 -3.89
N GLU A 351 13.47 0.93 -4.46
CA GLU A 351 14.20 1.09 -5.73
C GLU A 351 15.71 1.20 -5.48
N MET A 352 16.29 0.09 -5.01
CA MET A 352 17.73 -0.04 -4.71
C MET A 352 18.34 -1.30 -5.34
N MET A 353 19.67 -1.29 -5.49
CA MET A 353 20.46 -2.40 -6.02
C MET A 353 21.83 -2.45 -5.33
N ALA A 354 22.61 -3.51 -5.59
CA ALA A 354 24.02 -3.56 -5.19
C ALA A 354 24.86 -2.59 -6.02
N GLY A 355 25.79 -1.95 -5.36
CA GLY A 355 26.73 -1.02 -5.95
C GLY A 355 27.91 -0.78 -5.03
N GLU A 356 28.58 0.34 -5.19
CA GLU A 356 29.75 0.71 -4.40
C GLU A 356 29.68 2.19 -3.98
N GLY A 357 30.27 2.49 -2.85
CA GLY A 357 30.43 3.86 -2.38
C GLY A 357 31.67 4.06 -1.51
N PRO A 358 32.16 5.28 -1.35
CA PRO A 358 33.36 5.55 -0.59
C PRO A 358 33.09 5.48 0.93
N ILE A 359 33.92 4.69 1.62
CA ILE A 359 33.98 4.63 3.09
C ILE A 359 35.45 4.81 3.48
N ASN A 360 35.76 5.87 4.22
CA ASN A 360 37.14 6.23 4.62
C ASN A 360 38.14 6.27 3.45
N GLY A 361 37.69 6.84 2.32
CA GLY A 361 38.50 7.00 1.11
C GLY A 361 38.69 5.74 0.25
N LYS A 362 37.99 4.62 0.58
CA LYS A 362 38.02 3.37 -0.20
C LYS A 362 36.61 3.03 -0.67
N TRP A 363 36.47 2.64 -1.93
CA TRP A 363 35.19 2.14 -2.46
C TRP A 363 34.92 0.75 -1.89
N GLN A 364 33.70 0.58 -1.39
CA GLN A 364 33.25 -0.67 -0.76
C GLN A 364 31.83 -1.02 -1.25
N PRO A 365 31.48 -2.32 -1.26
CA PRO A 365 30.11 -2.75 -1.59
C PRO A 365 29.09 -2.12 -0.66
N MET A 366 28.01 -1.62 -1.21
CA MET A 366 26.88 -1.07 -0.48
C MET A 366 25.62 -1.02 -1.34
N MET A 367 24.47 -0.74 -0.73
CA MET A 367 23.26 -0.48 -1.47
C MET A 367 23.28 0.92 -2.06
N VAL A 368 22.87 1.01 -3.34
CA VAL A 368 22.75 2.26 -4.07
C VAL A 368 21.37 2.38 -4.69
N SER A 369 20.92 3.60 -4.95
CA SER A 369 19.64 3.88 -5.59
C SER A 369 19.58 3.37 -7.04
N CYS A 370 18.37 3.06 -7.50
CA CYS A 370 18.08 2.80 -8.91
C CYS A 370 16.69 3.34 -9.32
N GLY A 371 16.19 4.33 -8.60
CA GLY A 371 14.91 4.99 -8.88
C GLY A 371 14.61 6.08 -7.85
N THR A 372 13.41 6.65 -7.91
CA THR A 372 12.98 7.75 -7.04
C THR A 372 12.39 7.29 -5.71
N TYR A 373 11.71 6.14 -5.67
CA TYR A 373 11.11 5.56 -4.48
C TYR A 373 12.15 4.70 -3.74
N THR A 374 13.12 5.37 -3.11
CA THR A 374 14.38 4.73 -2.70
C THR A 374 14.18 3.71 -1.59
N MET A 375 13.53 4.11 -0.48
CA MET A 375 13.31 3.24 0.67
C MET A 375 12.13 3.70 1.52
N VAL A 376 11.66 2.83 2.39
CA VAL A 376 10.83 3.17 3.54
C VAL A 376 11.66 3.02 4.80
N VAL A 377 11.57 3.98 5.70
CA VAL A 377 12.19 3.90 7.03
C VAL A 377 11.09 3.78 8.06
N SER A 378 11.21 2.84 8.98
CA SER A 378 10.18 2.53 9.96
C SER A 378 10.69 2.60 11.39
N ALA A 379 9.76 2.62 12.32
CA ALA A 379 9.99 2.47 13.76
C ALA A 379 8.78 1.81 14.42
N LYS A 380 8.95 1.23 15.61
CA LYS A 380 7.83 0.73 16.42
C LYS A 380 8.03 1.04 17.90
N SER A 381 6.93 1.35 18.58
CA SER A 381 6.91 1.64 20.01
C SER A 381 5.52 1.42 20.60
N ASP A 382 5.39 1.56 21.91
CA ASP A 382 4.11 1.42 22.60
C ASP A 382 3.19 2.64 22.39
N THR A 383 3.74 3.79 22.00
CA THR A 383 2.98 5.02 21.72
C THR A 383 3.35 5.62 20.38
N VAL A 384 2.40 6.37 19.77
CA VAL A 384 2.62 7.10 18.52
C VAL A 384 3.78 8.08 18.65
N GLU A 385 3.82 8.86 19.74
CA GLU A 385 4.85 9.87 19.97
C GLU A 385 6.26 9.25 20.01
N LYS A 386 6.46 8.19 20.79
CA LYS A 386 7.76 7.50 20.88
C LYS A 386 8.17 6.85 19.55
N ALA A 387 7.23 6.30 18.80
CA ALA A 387 7.51 5.75 17.48
C ALA A 387 7.97 6.86 16.51
N CYS A 388 7.33 8.05 16.56
CA CYS A 388 7.72 9.22 15.78
C CYS A 388 9.15 9.67 16.08
N ASP A 389 9.50 9.79 17.37
CA ASP A 389 10.85 10.19 17.79
C ASP A 389 11.92 9.21 17.30
N GLN A 390 11.63 7.92 17.38
CA GLN A 390 12.53 6.88 16.87
C GLN A 390 12.69 6.98 15.35
N LEU A 391 11.60 7.21 14.61
CA LEU A 391 11.64 7.38 13.16
C LEU A 391 12.47 8.59 12.75
N HIS A 392 12.23 9.76 13.39
CA HIS A 392 13.01 10.97 13.15
C HIS A 392 14.51 10.74 13.37
N LYS A 393 14.87 10.13 14.51
CA LYS A 393 16.25 9.82 14.84
C LYS A 393 16.89 8.90 13.79
N ARG A 394 16.14 7.91 13.30
CA ARG A 394 16.63 6.95 12.34
C ARG A 394 16.85 7.56 10.97
N ILE A 395 15.87 8.33 10.45
CA ILE A 395 16.03 9.04 9.17
C ILE A 395 17.20 10.03 9.23
N LYS A 396 17.33 10.78 10.33
CA LYS A 396 18.44 11.73 10.52
C LYS A 396 19.82 11.06 10.53
N GLY A 397 19.88 9.78 10.91
CA GLY A 397 21.11 8.98 10.89
C GLY A 397 21.51 8.48 9.48
N LEU A 398 20.63 8.59 8.50
CA LEU A 398 20.90 8.21 7.13
C LEU A 398 21.45 9.39 6.35
N VAL A 399 22.45 9.12 5.54
CA VAL A 399 23.04 10.12 4.64
C VAL A 399 23.05 9.55 3.23
N PHE A 400 22.41 10.23 2.31
CA PHE A 400 22.60 9.97 0.92
C PHE A 400 22.50 11.25 0.06
N PRO A 401 23.23 11.26 -1.08
CA PRO A 401 23.29 12.44 -1.95
C PRO A 401 21.91 12.74 -2.55
N ASN A 402 21.82 13.84 -3.28
CA ASN A 402 20.65 14.23 -4.04
C ASN A 402 19.41 14.60 -3.20
N SER A 403 19.62 15.13 -1.99
CA SER A 403 18.58 15.77 -1.16
C SER A 403 17.29 14.94 -1.04
N PRO A 404 17.28 13.86 -0.26
CA PRO A 404 16.11 13.01 -0.11
C PRO A 404 14.90 13.77 0.43
N ILE A 405 13.72 13.37 -0.05
CA ILE A 405 12.44 13.98 0.31
C ILE A 405 11.71 13.01 1.26
N HIS A 406 11.19 13.52 2.35
CA HIS A 406 10.29 12.80 3.26
C HIS A 406 9.44 13.76 4.08
N ARG A 407 8.33 13.28 4.60
CA ARG A 407 7.52 14.05 5.55
C ARG A 407 8.23 14.14 6.90
N THR A 408 7.91 15.17 7.67
CA THR A 408 8.46 15.39 9.02
C THR A 408 7.39 15.68 10.08
N ASP A 409 6.12 15.78 9.70
CA ASP A 409 4.97 16.00 10.60
C ASP A 409 4.37 14.69 11.14
N PHE A 410 5.23 13.70 11.36
CA PHE A 410 4.85 12.36 11.79
C PHE A 410 3.96 12.36 13.02
N GLY A 411 2.86 11.60 12.97
CA GLY A 411 1.98 11.33 14.10
C GLY A 411 1.13 12.51 14.58
N LYS A 412 1.46 13.75 14.26
CA LYS A 412 0.75 14.94 14.77
C LYS A 412 -0.76 14.88 14.50
N ARG A 413 -1.16 14.52 13.28
CA ARG A 413 -2.58 14.36 12.92
C ARG A 413 -3.24 13.26 13.75
N VAL A 414 -2.61 12.10 13.85
CA VAL A 414 -3.15 10.94 14.55
C VAL A 414 -3.30 11.22 16.04
N ILE A 415 -2.28 11.76 16.71
CA ILE A 415 -2.34 12.14 18.12
C ILE A 415 -3.53 13.08 18.40
N ASN A 416 -3.78 14.03 17.51
CA ASN A 416 -4.91 14.95 17.64
C ASN A 416 -6.28 14.31 17.39
N GLN A 417 -6.35 13.27 16.54
CA GLN A 417 -7.60 12.60 16.14
C GLN A 417 -7.97 11.42 17.06
N LEU A 418 -6.99 10.79 17.72
CA LEU A 418 -7.24 9.63 18.59
C LEU A 418 -8.31 9.86 19.66
N PRO A 419 -8.33 10.98 20.41
CA PRO A 419 -9.34 11.18 21.43
C PRO A 419 -10.77 11.20 20.88
N GLU A 420 -10.99 11.77 19.68
CA GLU A 420 -12.29 11.79 19.02
C GLU A 420 -12.70 10.38 18.57
N LEU A 421 -11.78 9.62 17.98
CA LEU A 421 -12.04 8.23 17.57
C LEU A 421 -12.36 7.34 18.77
N GLN A 422 -11.60 7.46 19.85
CA GLN A 422 -11.79 6.67 21.08
C GLN A 422 -13.12 6.99 21.75
N ALA A 423 -13.55 8.24 21.75
CA ALA A 423 -14.88 8.63 22.24
C ALA A 423 -16.03 8.01 21.42
N LEU A 424 -15.77 7.59 20.17
CA LEU A 424 -16.71 6.91 19.28
C LEU A 424 -16.56 5.37 19.31
N GLY A 425 -15.64 4.82 20.13
CA GLY A 425 -15.38 3.38 20.25
C GLY A 425 -14.42 2.81 19.20
N TYR A 426 -13.68 3.67 18.48
CA TYR A 426 -12.64 3.24 17.53
C TYR A 426 -11.25 3.44 18.11
N ALA A 427 -10.27 2.74 17.59
CA ALA A 427 -8.86 2.86 17.98
C ALA A 427 -8.64 2.73 19.52
N GLU A 428 -9.42 1.91 20.21
CA GLU A 428 -9.38 1.80 21.69
C GLU A 428 -8.03 1.29 22.21
N GLU A 429 -7.36 0.43 21.44
CA GLU A 429 -6.05 -0.14 21.80
C GLU A 429 -4.88 0.80 21.46
N TRP A 430 -5.14 1.98 20.89
CA TRP A 430 -4.09 2.94 20.51
C TRP A 430 -3.70 3.86 21.66
N THR A 431 -2.41 4.22 21.70
CA THR A 431 -1.85 5.16 22.67
C THR A 431 -1.11 6.27 21.91
N ALA A 432 -1.44 7.53 22.23
CA ALA A 432 -0.88 8.72 21.61
C ALA A 432 0.65 8.87 21.84
#